data_12361170150a70b40d19947e4b91c732
#
_entry.id   12361170150a70b40d19947e4b91c732
#
_cell.length_a   1.000
_cell.length_b   1.000
_cell.length_c   1.000
_cell.angle_alpha   90.00
_cell.angle_beta   90.00
_cell.angle_gamma   90.00
#
_symmetry.space_group_name_H-M   'P 1'
#
loop_
_entity.id
_entity.type
_entity.pdbx_description
1 polymer ?
#
loop_
_entity_poly.entity_id
_entity_poly.type
_entity_poly.pdbx_seq_one_letter_code
_entity_poly.pdbx_strand_id
1 'polypeptide(L)'
;MNRIFLLILVSIFTVSTASAQTTFLKKLKKGEKQTVVFYGASAAINTSNRVWVDQLRTRLERRFPEKITFYNCSKSGIGSFWATENFKDSVLSRKPDLLIFGFSENDAVTRFNNAPWYSGKCAEYMVDNLRAQNPDATIVLYILSERPLGQSAETRPELAAFNASCREAAKKKGIILVDYSVEFNKIYDAGGEEALKPYQRDGILPTRKAAQEILVPMLWDAILGRDS
;
A
#
# COMPACT_ATOMS: atom_id res chain seq x y z
N MET A 1 17.68 37.92 50.09
CA MET A 1 18.00 37.19 48.87
C MET A 1 16.75 36.43 48.41
N ASN A 2 15.92 37.03 47.56
CA ASN A 2 14.71 36.43 47.03
C ASN A 2 15.04 35.64 45.77
N ARG A 3 14.85 34.31 45.80
CA ARG A 3 14.92 33.45 44.62
C ARG A 3 13.55 33.41 43.96
N ILE A 4 13.40 34.01 42.79
CA ILE A 4 12.24 33.92 41.92
C ILE A 4 12.37 32.60 41.17
N PHE A 5 11.45 31.63 41.44
CA PHE A 5 11.31 30.43 40.63
C PHE A 5 10.44 30.77 39.40
N LEU A 6 11.06 30.75 38.22
CA LEU A 6 10.38 30.90 36.95
C LEU A 6 9.81 29.54 36.54
N LEU A 7 8.50 29.36 36.69
CA LEU A 7 7.75 28.20 36.18
C LEU A 7 7.58 28.37 34.68
N ILE A 8 8.36 27.62 33.89
CA ILE A 8 8.15 27.50 32.44
C ILE A 8 7.00 26.49 32.21
N LEU A 9 5.81 27.00 31.87
CA LEU A 9 4.69 26.19 31.40
C LEU A 9 5.00 25.73 29.96
N VAL A 10 5.42 24.46 29.81
CA VAL A 10 5.54 23.84 28.50
C VAL A 10 4.14 23.34 28.12
N SER A 11 3.45 24.11 27.30
CA SER A 11 2.19 23.66 26.69
C SER A 11 2.51 22.63 25.60
N ILE A 12 2.27 21.36 25.90
CA ILE A 12 2.32 20.26 24.95
C ILE A 12 1.09 20.42 24.04
N PHE A 13 1.28 21.03 22.87
CA PHE A 13 0.29 20.96 21.80
C PHE A 13 0.26 19.53 21.23
N THR A 14 -0.64 18.72 21.71
CA THR A 14 -1.00 17.46 21.02
C THR A 14 -1.78 17.83 19.76
N VAL A 15 -1.06 17.89 18.64
CA VAL A 15 -1.71 17.95 17.33
C VAL A 15 -2.33 16.58 17.08
N SER A 16 -3.60 16.44 17.46
CA SER A 16 -4.43 15.34 17.02
C SER A 16 -4.67 15.54 15.51
N THR A 17 -3.86 14.90 14.67
CA THR A 17 -4.16 14.79 13.25
C THR A 17 -5.34 13.86 13.09
N ALA A 18 -6.55 14.40 13.18
CA ALA A 18 -7.71 13.70 12.67
C ALA A 18 -7.42 13.42 11.19
N SER A 19 -7.19 12.15 10.85
CA SER A 19 -6.97 11.75 9.46
C SER A 19 -8.18 12.18 8.64
N ALA A 20 -7.96 13.12 7.71
CA ALA A 20 -9.05 13.61 6.86
C ALA A 20 -9.63 12.41 6.10
N GLN A 21 -10.96 12.22 6.20
CA GLN A 21 -11.65 11.14 5.50
C GLN A 21 -11.37 11.22 4.00
N THR A 22 -11.04 10.06 3.40
CA THR A 22 -10.80 9.96 1.96
C THR A 22 -12.05 10.34 1.17
N THR A 23 -11.86 10.81 -0.07
CA THR A 23 -12.99 11.09 -0.98
C THR A 23 -13.81 9.83 -1.22
N PHE A 24 -13.18 8.69 -1.36
CA PHE A 24 -13.82 7.38 -1.47
C PHE A 24 -14.79 7.11 -0.32
N LEU A 25 -14.35 7.27 0.94
CA LEU A 25 -15.22 7.07 2.09
C LEU A 25 -16.36 8.08 2.15
N LYS A 26 -16.09 9.36 1.84
CA LYS A 26 -17.12 10.40 1.81
C LYS A 26 -18.26 10.07 0.83
N LYS A 27 -17.91 9.58 -0.37
CA LYS A 27 -18.88 9.16 -1.39
C LYS A 27 -19.67 7.92 -0.93
N LEU A 28 -19.00 6.91 -0.35
CA LEU A 28 -19.68 5.73 0.21
C LEU A 28 -20.69 6.09 1.31
N LYS A 29 -20.33 7.01 2.21
CA LYS A 29 -21.25 7.49 3.27
C LYS A 29 -22.50 8.22 2.71
N LYS A 30 -22.38 8.79 1.52
CA LYS A 30 -23.52 9.37 0.78
C LYS A 30 -24.33 8.32 0.02
N GLY A 31 -23.93 7.05 0.07
CA GLY A 31 -24.59 5.95 -0.64
C GLY A 31 -24.25 5.85 -2.12
N GLU A 32 -23.22 6.56 -2.58
CA GLU A 32 -22.74 6.49 -3.96
C GLU A 32 -22.01 5.17 -4.23
N LYS A 33 -22.26 4.56 -5.40
CA LYS A 33 -21.50 3.38 -5.85
C LYS A 33 -20.08 3.78 -6.19
N GLN A 34 -19.12 2.94 -5.80
CA GLN A 34 -17.69 3.19 -6.00
C GLN A 34 -17.02 2.01 -6.69
N THR A 35 -16.11 2.29 -7.61
CA THR A 35 -15.26 1.30 -8.27
C THR A 35 -13.90 1.23 -7.58
N VAL A 36 -13.52 0.04 -7.14
CA VAL A 36 -12.21 -0.25 -6.55
C VAL A 36 -11.39 -1.05 -7.54
N VAL A 37 -10.20 -0.59 -7.85
CA VAL A 37 -9.22 -1.35 -8.66
C VAL A 37 -8.00 -1.65 -7.80
N PHE A 38 -7.68 -2.94 -7.72
CA PHE A 38 -6.42 -3.42 -7.16
C PHE A 38 -5.46 -3.75 -8.29
N TYR A 39 -4.22 -3.23 -8.24
CA TYR A 39 -3.25 -3.37 -9.31
C TYR A 39 -1.86 -3.64 -8.74
N GLY A 40 -1.40 -4.87 -8.85
CA GLY A 40 -0.14 -5.30 -8.26
C GLY A 40 0.46 -6.52 -8.94
N ALA A 41 1.50 -7.04 -8.33
CA ALA A 41 2.20 -8.24 -8.77
C ALA A 41 1.63 -9.51 -8.10
N SER A 42 2.44 -10.56 -8.02
CA SER A 42 2.04 -11.88 -7.48
C SER A 42 1.52 -11.82 -6.04
N ALA A 43 1.99 -10.89 -5.23
CA ALA A 43 1.52 -10.70 -3.86
C ALA A 43 0.02 -10.34 -3.76
N ALA A 44 -0.53 -9.76 -4.81
CA ALA A 44 -1.92 -9.34 -4.89
C ALA A 44 -2.83 -10.33 -5.65
N ILE A 45 -2.27 -11.41 -6.19
CA ILE A 45 -3.03 -12.43 -6.91
C ILE A 45 -3.58 -13.46 -5.94
N ASN A 46 -4.80 -13.86 -6.19
CA ASN A 46 -5.47 -14.91 -5.46
C ASN A 46 -4.93 -16.29 -5.90
N THR A 47 -3.95 -16.80 -5.18
CA THR A 47 -3.55 -18.20 -5.26
C THR A 47 -4.22 -18.99 -4.12
N SER A 48 -4.09 -20.31 -4.12
CA SER A 48 -4.78 -21.28 -3.22
C SER A 48 -4.87 -20.93 -1.72
N ASN A 49 -4.13 -19.93 -1.26
CA ASN A 49 -4.15 -19.44 0.13
C ASN A 49 -4.94 -18.13 0.34
N ARG A 50 -5.68 -17.70 -0.65
CA ARG A 50 -6.58 -16.53 -0.62
C ARG A 50 -6.02 -15.33 0.10
N VAL A 51 -5.32 -14.57 -0.67
CA VAL A 51 -4.54 -13.44 -0.23
C VAL A 51 -5.44 -12.30 0.20
N TRP A 52 -4.89 -11.44 0.98
CA TRP A 52 -5.42 -10.24 1.59
C TRP A 52 -6.34 -9.37 0.72
N VAL A 53 -6.17 -9.36 -0.61
CA VAL A 53 -7.03 -8.61 -1.55
C VAL A 53 -8.49 -9.08 -1.50
N ASP A 54 -8.73 -10.40 -1.45
CA ASP A 54 -10.09 -10.94 -1.31
C ASP A 54 -10.68 -10.68 0.07
N GLN A 55 -9.83 -10.67 1.11
CA GLN A 55 -10.28 -10.33 2.46
C GLN A 55 -10.71 -8.86 2.52
N LEU A 56 -9.93 -7.96 1.90
CA LEU A 56 -10.31 -6.56 1.77
C LEU A 56 -11.61 -6.40 1.01
N ARG A 57 -11.73 -7.03 -0.17
CA ARG A 57 -12.96 -7.01 -0.98
C ARG A 57 -14.17 -7.44 -0.16
N THR A 58 -14.11 -8.62 0.45
CA THR A 58 -15.21 -9.15 1.26
C THR A 58 -15.58 -8.21 2.42
N ARG A 59 -14.58 -7.60 3.05
CA ARG A 59 -14.81 -6.64 4.15
C ARG A 59 -15.49 -5.36 3.66
N LEU A 60 -15.08 -4.83 2.49
CA LEU A 60 -15.71 -3.66 1.86
C LEU A 60 -17.15 -3.95 1.43
N GLU A 61 -17.39 -5.06 0.73
CA GLU A 61 -18.72 -5.47 0.27
C GLU A 61 -19.69 -5.70 1.43
N ARG A 62 -19.20 -6.28 2.54
CA ARG A 62 -20.01 -6.49 3.75
C ARG A 62 -20.32 -5.17 4.46
N ARG A 63 -19.38 -4.23 4.49
CA ARG A 63 -19.56 -2.93 5.16
C ARG A 63 -20.42 -1.96 4.34
N PHE A 64 -20.39 -2.08 3.01
CA PHE A 64 -21.10 -1.23 2.06
C PHE A 64 -21.81 -2.09 0.99
N PRO A 65 -22.90 -2.79 1.38
CA PRO A 65 -23.61 -3.70 0.48
C PRO A 65 -24.06 -2.97 -0.80
N GLU A 66 -23.87 -3.62 -1.96
CA GLU A 66 -24.26 -3.12 -3.29
C GLU A 66 -23.61 -1.79 -3.71
N LYS A 67 -22.67 -1.27 -2.95
CA LYS A 67 -21.97 0.00 -3.23
C LYS A 67 -20.59 -0.16 -3.82
N ILE A 68 -20.04 -1.38 -3.82
CA ILE A 68 -18.67 -1.66 -4.27
C ILE A 68 -18.70 -2.49 -5.55
N THR A 69 -18.01 -2.00 -6.58
CA THR A 69 -17.58 -2.80 -7.73
C THR A 69 -16.07 -3.00 -7.61
N PHE A 70 -15.60 -4.25 -7.48
CA PHE A 70 -14.21 -4.54 -7.20
C PHE A 70 -13.54 -5.30 -8.35
N TYR A 71 -12.42 -4.78 -8.85
CA TYR A 71 -11.58 -5.41 -9.86
C TYR A 71 -10.19 -5.66 -9.30
N ASN A 72 -9.73 -6.91 -9.37
CA ASN A 72 -8.32 -7.24 -9.17
C ASN A 72 -7.66 -7.41 -10.53
N CYS A 73 -6.91 -6.38 -10.96
CA CYS A 73 -6.20 -6.34 -12.24
C CYS A 73 -4.72 -6.72 -12.10
N SER A 74 -4.33 -7.33 -10.97
CA SER A 74 -2.97 -7.76 -10.71
C SER A 74 -2.56 -8.94 -11.58
N LYS A 75 -1.24 -9.07 -11.84
CA LYS A 75 -0.69 -10.14 -12.65
C LYS A 75 0.63 -10.65 -12.08
N SER A 76 0.85 -11.97 -12.10
CA SER A 76 2.07 -12.57 -11.58
C SER A 76 3.29 -12.28 -12.47
N GLY A 77 4.45 -12.10 -11.85
CA GLY A 77 5.73 -11.99 -12.55
C GLY A 77 5.97 -10.68 -13.29
N ILE A 78 5.14 -9.66 -13.07
CA ILE A 78 5.28 -8.34 -13.68
C ILE A 78 5.88 -7.33 -12.70
N GLY A 79 6.48 -6.28 -13.25
CA GLY A 79 6.91 -5.07 -12.54
C GLY A 79 6.22 -3.82 -13.07
N SER A 80 6.66 -2.66 -12.59
CA SER A 80 6.09 -1.35 -12.93
C SER A 80 6.14 -1.03 -14.42
N PHE A 81 7.13 -1.53 -15.17
CA PHE A 81 7.19 -1.32 -16.62
C PHE A 81 5.95 -1.87 -17.31
N TRP A 82 5.69 -3.16 -17.10
CA TRP A 82 4.49 -3.79 -17.66
C TRP A 82 3.22 -3.10 -17.18
N ALA A 83 3.21 -2.70 -15.91
CA ALA A 83 2.07 -2.03 -15.31
C ALA A 83 1.76 -0.68 -15.98
N THR A 84 2.78 0.13 -16.31
CA THR A 84 2.56 1.40 -17.03
C THR A 84 2.09 1.19 -18.46
N GLU A 85 2.66 0.24 -19.19
CA GLU A 85 2.26 -0.11 -20.56
C GLU A 85 0.78 -0.55 -20.64
N ASN A 86 0.31 -1.27 -19.62
CA ASN A 86 -1.05 -1.82 -19.59
C ASN A 86 -2.02 -1.00 -18.72
N PHE A 87 -1.60 0.16 -18.20
CA PHE A 87 -2.37 0.94 -17.23
C PHE A 87 -3.73 1.40 -17.77
N LYS A 88 -3.76 1.84 -19.02
CA LYS A 88 -4.98 2.28 -19.70
C LYS A 88 -6.04 1.17 -19.73
N ASP A 89 -5.66 -0.01 -20.18
CA ASP A 89 -6.60 -1.12 -20.39
C ASP A 89 -6.93 -1.85 -19.08
N SER A 90 -5.96 -1.97 -18.17
CA SER A 90 -6.15 -2.67 -16.91
C SER A 90 -6.85 -1.82 -15.85
N VAL A 91 -6.58 -0.51 -15.81
CA VAL A 91 -7.02 0.37 -14.73
C VAL A 91 -7.97 1.46 -15.20
N LEU A 92 -7.52 2.31 -16.15
CA LEU A 92 -8.31 3.49 -16.56
C LEU A 92 -9.63 3.10 -17.23
N SER A 93 -9.69 1.99 -17.96
CA SER A 93 -10.92 1.45 -18.56
C SER A 93 -12.00 1.13 -17.52
N ARG A 94 -11.61 0.88 -16.26
CA ARG A 94 -12.50 0.59 -15.14
C ARG A 94 -13.01 1.84 -14.42
N LYS A 95 -12.45 3.02 -14.73
CA LYS A 95 -12.80 4.31 -14.11
C LYS A 95 -12.80 4.26 -12.59
N PRO A 96 -11.67 3.91 -11.93
CA PRO A 96 -11.65 3.70 -10.49
C PRO A 96 -11.90 4.97 -9.69
N ASP A 97 -12.65 4.83 -8.60
CA ASP A 97 -12.77 5.80 -7.52
C ASP A 97 -11.72 5.57 -6.43
N LEU A 98 -11.25 4.32 -6.32
CA LEU A 98 -10.14 3.92 -5.48
C LEU A 98 -9.18 3.03 -6.28
N LEU A 99 -7.93 3.46 -6.39
CA LEU A 99 -6.83 2.65 -6.91
C LEU A 99 -5.90 2.26 -5.76
N ILE A 100 -5.60 0.96 -5.63
CA ILE A 100 -4.61 0.41 -4.70
C ILE A 100 -3.56 -0.30 -5.54
N PHE A 101 -2.29 0.13 -5.47
CA PHE A 101 -1.25 -0.46 -6.31
C PHE A 101 0.12 -0.53 -5.64
N GLY A 102 0.99 -1.44 -6.12
CA GLY A 102 2.37 -1.58 -5.67
C GLY A 102 3.11 -2.66 -6.45
N PHE A 103 4.39 -2.39 -6.79
CA PHE A 103 5.23 -3.27 -7.64
C PHE A 103 6.69 -3.32 -7.21
N SER A 104 7.12 -2.54 -6.21
CA SER A 104 8.54 -2.36 -5.86
C SER A 104 9.25 -3.68 -5.55
N GLU A 105 8.56 -4.65 -4.94
CA GLU A 105 9.11 -5.96 -4.64
C GLU A 105 9.49 -6.77 -5.90
N ASN A 106 8.78 -6.54 -7.01
CA ASN A 106 9.12 -7.18 -8.28
C ASN A 106 10.13 -6.36 -9.09
N ASP A 107 10.01 -5.03 -9.04
CA ASP A 107 10.97 -4.16 -9.74
C ASP A 107 12.41 -4.35 -9.23
N ALA A 108 12.55 -4.64 -7.94
CA ALA A 108 13.83 -4.91 -7.30
C ALA A 108 14.46 -6.26 -7.66
N VAL A 109 13.74 -7.14 -8.38
CA VAL A 109 14.32 -8.42 -8.80
C VAL A 109 15.39 -8.18 -9.85
N THR A 110 16.61 -8.62 -9.58
CA THR A 110 17.81 -8.37 -10.41
C THR A 110 17.63 -8.71 -11.88
N ARG A 111 16.82 -9.72 -12.21
CA ARG A 111 16.53 -10.09 -13.61
C ARG A 111 15.87 -8.99 -14.45
N PHE A 112 15.18 -8.04 -13.82
CA PHE A 112 14.54 -6.92 -14.54
C PHE A 112 15.53 -5.80 -14.86
N ASN A 113 16.69 -5.80 -14.22
CA ASN A 113 17.76 -4.82 -14.41
C ASN A 113 17.27 -3.35 -14.35
N ASN A 114 16.33 -3.08 -13.44
CA ASN A 114 15.80 -1.75 -13.23
C ASN A 114 16.71 -0.95 -12.27
N ALA A 115 16.76 0.36 -12.46
CA ALA A 115 17.32 1.25 -11.45
C ALA A 115 16.26 1.59 -10.37
N PRO A 116 16.62 1.77 -9.09
CA PRO A 116 15.67 2.00 -8.01
C PRO A 116 14.70 3.17 -8.23
N TRP A 117 15.17 4.28 -8.83
CA TRP A 117 14.33 5.43 -9.12
C TRP A 117 13.16 5.14 -10.07
N TYR A 118 13.25 4.07 -10.83
CA TYR A 118 12.27 3.73 -11.87
C TYR A 118 10.89 3.40 -11.28
N SER A 119 10.83 2.65 -10.17
CA SER A 119 9.55 2.33 -9.50
C SER A 119 8.78 3.58 -9.10
N GLY A 120 9.48 4.58 -8.54
CA GLY A 120 8.87 5.86 -8.20
C GLY A 120 8.34 6.61 -9.43
N LYS A 121 9.09 6.60 -10.55
CA LYS A 121 8.65 7.24 -11.80
C LYS A 121 7.41 6.57 -12.40
N CYS A 122 7.37 5.25 -12.39
CA CYS A 122 6.19 4.51 -12.82
C CYS A 122 4.97 4.81 -11.93
N ALA A 123 5.19 4.91 -10.60
CA ALA A 123 4.13 5.30 -9.68
C ALA A 123 3.62 6.72 -9.97
N GLU A 124 4.52 7.71 -10.17
CA GLU A 124 4.14 9.06 -10.56
C GLU A 124 3.30 9.07 -11.85
N TYR A 125 3.72 8.31 -12.87
CA TYR A 125 3.01 8.19 -14.15
C TYR A 125 1.58 7.66 -13.95
N MET A 126 1.41 6.57 -13.19
CA MET A 126 0.10 5.98 -12.94
C MET A 126 -0.83 6.95 -12.18
N VAL A 127 -0.29 7.68 -11.20
CA VAL A 127 -1.03 8.70 -10.45
C VAL A 127 -1.50 9.84 -11.35
N ASP A 128 -0.61 10.36 -12.21
CA ASP A 128 -0.93 11.48 -13.09
C ASP A 128 -2.00 11.11 -14.10
N ASN A 129 -1.89 9.92 -14.72
CA ASN A 129 -2.88 9.45 -15.68
C ASN A 129 -4.26 9.19 -15.04
N LEU A 130 -4.30 8.64 -13.82
CA LEU A 130 -5.57 8.47 -13.14
C LEU A 130 -6.20 9.81 -12.75
N ARG A 131 -5.40 10.75 -12.23
CA ARG A 131 -5.90 12.08 -11.87
C ARG A 131 -6.38 12.88 -13.07
N ALA A 132 -5.76 12.71 -14.22
CA ALA A 132 -6.23 13.31 -15.47
C ALA A 132 -7.64 12.81 -15.86
N GLN A 133 -7.96 11.57 -15.55
CA GLN A 133 -9.29 10.98 -15.79
C GLN A 133 -10.29 11.26 -14.66
N ASN A 134 -9.86 11.09 -13.41
CA ASN A 134 -10.68 11.25 -12.20
C ASN A 134 -9.87 12.00 -11.13
N PRO A 135 -9.97 13.34 -11.06
CA PRO A 135 -9.23 14.13 -10.07
C PRO A 135 -9.60 13.80 -8.61
N ASP A 136 -10.79 13.25 -8.40
CA ASP A 136 -11.32 12.89 -7.08
C ASP A 136 -10.94 11.47 -6.64
N ALA A 137 -10.28 10.69 -7.48
CA ALA A 137 -9.90 9.32 -7.14
C ALA A 137 -9.02 9.28 -5.89
N THR A 138 -9.38 8.43 -4.96
CA THR A 138 -8.50 8.06 -3.86
C THR A 138 -7.44 7.11 -4.37
N ILE A 139 -6.16 7.41 -4.12
CA ILE A 139 -5.03 6.63 -4.63
C ILE A 139 -4.17 6.17 -3.47
N VAL A 140 -3.93 4.88 -3.40
CA VAL A 140 -3.10 4.22 -2.38
C VAL A 140 -1.96 3.49 -3.06
N LEU A 141 -0.72 3.89 -2.76
CA LEU A 141 0.48 3.12 -3.06
C LEU A 141 0.84 2.27 -1.85
N TYR A 142 1.10 0.97 -2.05
CA TYR A 142 1.61 0.13 -0.98
C TYR A 142 3.05 -0.31 -1.21
N ILE A 143 3.77 -0.47 -0.10
CA ILE A 143 5.09 -1.10 -0.02
C ILE A 143 4.93 -2.35 0.84
N LEU A 144 5.36 -3.53 0.32
CA LEU A 144 5.09 -4.79 1.00
C LEU A 144 6.12 -5.09 2.10
N SER A 145 7.40 -5.18 1.78
CA SER A 145 8.46 -5.55 2.72
C SER A 145 9.80 -4.92 2.35
N GLU A 146 10.69 -4.81 3.31
CA GLU A 146 12.13 -4.50 3.13
C GLU A 146 13.03 -5.62 3.65
N ARG A 147 12.44 -6.67 4.21
CA ARG A 147 13.15 -7.82 4.79
C ARG A 147 12.77 -9.10 4.04
N PRO A 148 13.16 -9.24 2.76
CA PRO A 148 13.01 -10.52 2.09
C PRO A 148 13.95 -11.55 2.73
N LEU A 149 13.56 -12.83 2.71
CA LEU A 149 14.30 -13.92 3.33
C LEU A 149 14.83 -14.89 2.27
N GLY A 150 15.94 -15.56 2.57
CA GLY A 150 16.53 -16.60 1.72
C GLY A 150 16.74 -16.13 0.28
N GLN A 151 16.40 -16.96 -0.70
CA GLN A 151 16.56 -16.65 -2.13
C GLN A 151 15.87 -15.35 -2.56
N SER A 152 14.77 -14.96 -1.90
CA SER A 152 14.12 -13.70 -2.19
C SER A 152 14.98 -12.49 -1.82
N ALA A 153 15.82 -12.58 -0.79
CA ALA A 153 16.79 -11.56 -0.42
C ALA A 153 17.94 -11.47 -1.45
N GLU A 154 18.48 -12.62 -1.86
CA GLU A 154 19.55 -12.69 -2.85
C GLU A 154 19.18 -12.05 -4.19
N THR A 155 17.92 -12.21 -4.60
CA THR A 155 17.43 -11.68 -5.86
C THR A 155 16.95 -10.22 -5.78
N ARG A 156 16.94 -9.58 -4.60
CA ARG A 156 16.46 -8.21 -4.36
C ARG A 156 17.38 -7.38 -3.46
N PRO A 157 18.70 -7.32 -3.76
CA PRO A 157 19.67 -6.66 -2.88
C PRO A 157 19.39 -5.18 -2.66
N GLU A 158 18.72 -4.52 -3.60
CA GLU A 158 18.41 -3.09 -3.56
C GLU A 158 16.94 -2.78 -3.21
N LEU A 159 16.16 -3.73 -2.69
CA LEU A 159 14.72 -3.55 -2.41
C LEU A 159 14.43 -2.29 -1.59
N ALA A 160 15.26 -1.98 -0.60
CA ALA A 160 15.10 -0.78 0.21
C ALA A 160 15.18 0.52 -0.62
N ALA A 161 16.06 0.58 -1.62
CA ALA A 161 16.18 1.73 -2.51
C ALA A 161 14.96 1.87 -3.46
N PHE A 162 14.43 0.75 -3.96
CA PHE A 162 13.16 0.75 -4.73
C PHE A 162 11.99 1.25 -3.88
N ASN A 163 11.87 0.78 -2.65
CA ASN A 163 10.86 1.25 -1.70
C ASN A 163 11.03 2.74 -1.37
N ALA A 164 12.25 3.21 -1.19
CA ALA A 164 12.52 4.62 -0.95
C ALA A 164 12.00 5.50 -2.10
N SER A 165 12.23 5.10 -3.36
CA SER A 165 11.72 5.84 -4.51
C SER A 165 10.18 5.88 -4.56
N CYS A 166 9.52 4.80 -4.15
CA CYS A 166 8.06 4.76 -4.02
C CYS A 166 7.54 5.69 -2.91
N ARG A 167 8.24 5.76 -1.75
CA ARG A 167 7.91 6.72 -0.67
C ARG A 167 8.02 8.17 -1.15
N GLU A 168 9.08 8.49 -1.86
CA GLU A 168 9.26 9.82 -2.45
C GLU A 168 8.16 10.16 -3.46
N ALA A 169 7.80 9.23 -4.34
CA ALA A 169 6.71 9.41 -5.29
C ALA A 169 5.37 9.64 -4.58
N ALA A 170 5.05 8.86 -3.55
CA ALA A 170 3.83 9.03 -2.76
C ALA A 170 3.78 10.41 -2.09
N LYS A 171 4.88 10.83 -1.47
CA LYS A 171 5.00 12.16 -0.85
C LYS A 171 4.86 13.29 -1.89
N LYS A 172 5.58 13.19 -3.01
CA LYS A 172 5.56 14.19 -4.08
C LYS A 172 4.18 14.35 -4.71
N LYS A 173 3.47 13.23 -4.90
CA LYS A 173 2.13 13.23 -5.48
C LYS A 173 1.02 13.45 -4.47
N GLY A 174 1.32 13.52 -3.16
CA GLY A 174 0.31 13.69 -2.11
C GLY A 174 -0.75 12.60 -2.17
N ILE A 175 -0.33 11.34 -2.30
CA ILE A 175 -1.21 10.16 -2.26
C ILE A 175 -1.00 9.38 -0.95
N ILE A 176 -1.94 8.51 -0.64
CA ILE A 176 -1.83 7.65 0.53
C ILE A 176 -0.72 6.62 0.31
N LEU A 177 0.19 6.53 1.27
CA LEU A 177 1.17 5.45 1.34
C LEU A 177 0.79 4.48 2.46
N VAL A 178 0.67 3.19 2.13
CA VAL A 178 0.57 2.12 3.10
C VAL A 178 1.88 1.33 3.08
N ASP A 179 2.73 1.62 4.04
CA ASP A 179 4.06 1.03 4.15
C ASP A 179 4.06 -0.12 5.16
N TYR A 180 3.79 -1.32 4.67
CA TYR A 180 3.78 -2.53 5.48
C TYR A 180 5.16 -2.92 5.99
N SER A 181 6.23 -2.45 5.35
CA SER A 181 7.60 -2.76 5.75
C SER A 181 7.90 -2.32 7.19
N VAL A 182 7.23 -1.27 7.66
CA VAL A 182 7.37 -0.78 9.04
C VAL A 182 7.00 -1.86 10.05
N GLU A 183 5.89 -2.57 9.84
CA GLU A 183 5.46 -3.64 10.75
C GLU A 183 6.32 -4.90 10.60
N PHE A 184 6.70 -5.27 9.38
CA PHE A 184 7.62 -6.38 9.15
C PHE A 184 9.01 -6.13 9.76
N ASN A 185 9.51 -4.89 9.69
CA ASN A 185 10.76 -4.51 10.34
C ASN A 185 10.67 -4.64 11.86
N LYS A 186 9.57 -4.20 12.51
CA LYS A 186 9.36 -4.38 13.95
C LYS A 186 9.39 -5.85 14.37
N ILE A 187 8.74 -6.73 13.58
CA ILE A 187 8.72 -8.17 13.85
C ILE A 187 10.14 -8.75 13.73
N TYR A 188 10.86 -8.36 12.68
CA TYR A 188 12.24 -8.81 12.47
C TYR A 188 13.17 -8.32 13.59
N ASP A 189 13.09 -7.06 13.98
CA ASP A 189 13.92 -6.47 15.03
C ASP A 189 13.66 -7.09 16.41
N ALA A 190 12.44 -7.59 16.65
CA ALA A 190 12.05 -8.25 17.88
C ALA A 190 12.52 -9.72 17.99
N GLY A 191 12.63 -10.45 16.89
CA GLY A 191 12.91 -11.89 16.94
C GLY A 191 13.58 -12.46 15.69
N GLY A 192 14.16 -11.60 14.85
CA GLY A 192 14.93 -12.00 13.67
C GLY A 192 14.09 -12.68 12.59
N GLU A 193 14.78 -13.45 11.76
CA GLU A 193 14.17 -14.19 10.65
C GLU A 193 13.09 -15.16 11.12
N GLU A 194 13.30 -15.84 12.24
CA GLU A 194 12.36 -16.84 12.77
C GLU A 194 11.01 -16.22 13.15
N ALA A 195 11.01 -15.00 13.68
CA ALA A 195 9.77 -14.26 13.98
C ALA A 195 9.05 -13.81 12.71
N LEU A 196 9.78 -13.53 11.62
CA LEU A 196 9.22 -13.04 10.37
C LEU A 196 8.69 -14.16 9.45
N LYS A 197 9.26 -15.36 9.48
CA LYS A 197 8.85 -16.52 8.66
C LYS A 197 7.34 -16.79 8.65
N PRO A 198 6.59 -16.71 9.78
CA PRO A 198 5.15 -16.92 9.77
C PRO A 198 4.35 -15.90 8.94
N TYR A 199 4.95 -14.76 8.62
CA TYR A 199 4.31 -13.66 7.90
C TYR A 199 4.69 -13.60 6.42
N GLN A 200 5.78 -14.26 6.02
CA GLN A 200 6.27 -14.24 4.65
C GLN A 200 6.40 -15.67 4.10
N ARG A 201 5.62 -15.98 3.07
CA ARG A 201 5.80 -17.19 2.27
C ARG A 201 6.86 -16.94 1.20
N ASP A 202 7.67 -17.93 0.90
CA ASP A 202 8.74 -17.85 -0.12
C ASP A 202 9.70 -16.67 0.12
N GLY A 203 9.81 -16.25 1.39
CA GLY A 203 10.69 -15.17 1.82
C GLY A 203 10.24 -13.75 1.47
N ILE A 204 9.08 -13.54 0.84
CA ILE A 204 8.56 -12.20 0.55
C ILE A 204 7.03 -12.13 0.42
N LEU A 205 6.38 -13.17 -0.09
CA LEU A 205 4.94 -13.16 -0.29
C LEU A 205 4.21 -13.24 1.05
N PRO A 206 3.18 -12.40 1.28
CA PRO A 206 2.46 -12.39 2.55
C PRO A 206 1.68 -13.69 2.76
N THR A 207 1.72 -14.20 3.98
CA THR A 207 0.91 -15.33 4.41
C THR A 207 -0.51 -14.88 4.77
N ARG A 208 -1.38 -15.85 5.08
CA ARG A 208 -2.71 -15.55 5.64
C ARG A 208 -2.62 -14.80 6.96
N LYS A 209 -1.64 -15.13 7.81
CA LYS A 209 -1.37 -14.43 9.08
C LYS A 209 -1.04 -12.96 8.81
N ALA A 210 -0.09 -12.68 7.92
CA ALA A 210 0.23 -11.32 7.52
C ALA A 210 -0.99 -10.55 6.99
N ALA A 211 -1.79 -11.21 6.14
CA ALA A 211 -3.01 -10.62 5.61
C ALA A 211 -3.98 -10.16 6.70
N GLN A 212 -4.21 -11.02 7.71
CA GLN A 212 -5.18 -10.78 8.78
C GLN A 212 -4.69 -9.79 9.84
N GLU A 213 -3.42 -9.86 10.21
CA GLU A 213 -2.86 -9.10 11.33
C GLU A 213 -2.26 -7.76 10.89
N ILE A 214 -1.81 -7.63 9.64
CA ILE A 214 -1.06 -6.47 9.16
C ILE A 214 -1.72 -5.82 7.93
N LEU A 215 -1.81 -6.55 6.80
CA LEU A 215 -2.09 -5.92 5.52
C LEU A 215 -3.51 -5.36 5.43
N VAL A 216 -4.51 -6.17 5.75
CA VAL A 216 -5.91 -5.74 5.67
C VAL A 216 -6.25 -4.68 6.71
N PRO A 217 -5.83 -4.79 7.99
CA PRO A 217 -6.04 -3.73 8.97
C PRO A 217 -5.42 -2.40 8.57
N MET A 218 -4.14 -2.36 8.21
CA MET A 218 -3.47 -1.12 7.83
C MET A 218 -4.09 -0.46 6.61
N LEU A 219 -4.44 -1.26 5.58
CA LEU A 219 -5.08 -0.73 4.39
C LEU A 219 -6.49 -0.24 4.67
N TRP A 220 -7.24 -0.95 5.50
CA TRP A 220 -8.57 -0.54 5.96
C TRP A 220 -8.53 0.81 6.65
N ASP A 221 -7.63 0.97 7.62
CA ASP A 221 -7.44 2.21 8.37
C ASP A 221 -7.03 3.38 7.45
N ALA A 222 -6.17 3.11 6.47
CA ALA A 222 -5.72 4.12 5.51
C ALA A 222 -6.84 4.61 4.57
N ILE A 223 -7.77 3.73 4.20
CA ILE A 223 -8.86 4.04 3.26
C ILE A 223 -10.08 4.61 3.99
N LEU A 224 -10.45 4.03 5.12
CA LEU A 224 -11.71 4.31 5.80
C LEU A 224 -11.54 5.02 7.15
N GLY A 225 -10.34 5.03 7.72
CA GLY A 225 -10.08 5.50 9.08
C GLY A 225 -10.27 4.40 10.14
N ARG A 226 -9.67 4.60 11.31
CA ARG A 226 -9.62 3.59 12.40
C ARG A 226 -10.99 3.26 12.99
N ASP A 227 -11.92 4.20 12.94
CA ASP A 227 -13.25 4.11 13.59
C ASP A 227 -14.37 3.74 12.60
N SER A 228 -14.05 3.12 11.46
CA SER A 228 -15.02 2.88 10.36
C SER A 228 -15.48 1.44 10.26
#